data_2e6ceae228b93a5d9e3e56446b90ea2b
#
_entry.id   2e6ceae228b93a5d9e3e56446b90ea2b
#
_cell.length_a   1.000
_cell.length_b   1.000
_cell.length_c   1.000
_cell.angle_alpha   90.00
_cell.angle_beta   90.00
_cell.angle_gamma   90.00
#
_symmetry.space_group_name_H-M   'P 1'
#
loop_
_entity.id
_entity.type
_entity.pdbx_description
1 polymer ?
#
loop_
_entity_poly.entity_id
_entity_poly.type
_entity_poly.pdbx_seq_one_letter_code
_entity_poly.pdbx_strand_id
1 'polypeptide(L)'
;WGEEKFRAALQERLNKPLVPAGVDLRSNEKSEHIGIYRQKQPLMNYVGLKVPVGRIHADKLQGIARLAEKYGNGEVRFSHSNSLIIPNIPDQKLGDLLEESLVKEFTYHPSSILRGLVSCVGIDYCHLATIETKARALQVASELEDKLPDTAPITMHWSGCPAGCGNHLVADIGLLGKKIKRGKEIVDAVDIYMGGRTGIDPKLAVKVMEDVPCDQLANVLEFVVPYHTREKMYPIKGKKYTRKWKQSSPGSAQKQVKLIENPILETKASHEELL
;
A
#
# COMPACT_ATOMS: atom_id res chain seq x y z
N TRP A 1 -6.51 28.27 -8.38
CA TRP A 1 -7.75 28.50 -9.15
C TRP A 1 -8.99 28.37 -8.27
N GLY A 2 -9.12 27.37 -7.49
CA GLY A 2 -10.35 27.00 -6.78
C GLY A 2 -11.36 26.29 -7.70
N GLU A 3 -12.35 25.60 -7.06
CA GLU A 3 -13.31 24.74 -7.76
C GLU A 3 -14.16 25.53 -8.76
N GLU A 4 -14.71 26.67 -8.33
CA GLU A 4 -15.63 27.48 -9.15
C GLU A 4 -14.96 28.00 -10.42
N LYS A 5 -13.74 28.54 -10.32
CA LYS A 5 -13.01 29.06 -11.46
C LYS A 5 -12.59 27.94 -12.41
N PHE A 6 -12.17 26.78 -11.88
CA PHE A 6 -11.85 25.62 -12.68
C PHE A 6 -13.07 25.10 -13.44
N ARG A 7 -14.21 24.99 -12.74
CA ARG A 7 -15.47 24.53 -13.31
C ARG A 7 -15.97 25.46 -14.42
N ALA A 8 -15.92 26.78 -14.21
CA ALA A 8 -16.29 27.76 -15.21
C ALA A 8 -15.43 27.66 -16.49
N ALA A 9 -14.12 27.61 -16.34
CA ALA A 9 -13.19 27.47 -17.45
C ALA A 9 -13.39 26.13 -18.23
N LEU A 10 -13.75 25.07 -17.52
CA LEU A 10 -14.04 23.78 -18.15
C LEU A 10 -15.37 23.83 -18.94
N GLN A 11 -16.42 24.44 -18.40
CA GLN A 11 -17.71 24.61 -19.09
C GLN A 11 -17.55 25.44 -20.36
N GLU A 12 -16.78 26.54 -20.28
CA GLU A 12 -16.46 27.37 -21.44
C GLU A 12 -15.79 26.55 -22.57
N ARG A 13 -14.75 25.76 -22.21
CA ARG A 13 -14.04 24.93 -23.20
C ARG A 13 -14.87 23.81 -23.79
N LEU A 14 -15.74 23.22 -23.01
CA LEU A 14 -16.65 22.16 -23.46
C LEU A 14 -17.88 22.71 -24.20
N ASN A 15 -18.10 24.02 -24.17
CA ASN A 15 -19.28 24.70 -24.67
C ASN A 15 -20.60 24.06 -24.18
N LYS A 16 -20.61 23.65 -22.93
CA LYS A 16 -21.79 23.06 -22.26
C LYS A 16 -21.72 23.20 -20.75
N PRO A 17 -22.87 23.34 -20.06
CA PRO A 17 -22.90 23.31 -18.61
C PRO A 17 -22.49 21.93 -18.09
N LEU A 18 -21.75 21.91 -16.99
CA LEU A 18 -21.45 20.69 -16.25
C LEU A 18 -22.59 20.39 -15.28
N VAL A 19 -23.06 19.15 -15.29
CA VAL A 19 -24.05 18.67 -14.33
C VAL A 19 -23.47 18.78 -12.92
N PRO A 20 -24.25 19.20 -11.92
CA PRO A 20 -23.83 19.14 -10.52
C PRO A 20 -23.42 17.74 -10.11
N ALA A 21 -22.45 17.61 -9.22
CA ALA A 21 -22.10 16.31 -8.65
C ALA A 21 -23.33 15.73 -7.93
N GLY A 22 -23.61 14.46 -8.18
CA GLY A 22 -24.64 13.72 -7.47
C GLY A 22 -24.19 13.30 -6.06
N VAL A 23 -24.99 12.48 -5.41
CA VAL A 23 -24.65 11.85 -4.14
C VAL A 23 -23.44 10.93 -4.33
N ASP A 24 -22.50 10.98 -3.42
CA ASP A 24 -21.35 10.08 -3.43
C ASP A 24 -21.80 8.65 -3.08
N LEU A 25 -21.79 7.77 -4.07
CA LEU A 25 -22.18 6.37 -3.94
C LEU A 25 -20.99 5.43 -3.72
N ARG A 26 -19.78 5.96 -3.54
CA ARG A 26 -18.60 5.12 -3.27
C ARG A 26 -18.79 4.40 -1.95
N SER A 27 -18.47 3.08 -1.94
CA SER A 27 -18.45 2.30 -0.70
C SER A 27 -17.25 2.71 0.15
N ASN A 28 -17.42 2.67 1.48
CA ASN A 28 -16.32 2.76 2.44
C ASN A 28 -15.49 1.47 2.46
N GLU A 29 -16.00 0.38 1.93
CA GLU A 29 -15.28 -0.89 1.84
C GLU A 29 -14.27 -0.83 0.70
N LYS A 30 -13.02 -1.10 1.01
CA LYS A 30 -11.96 -1.26 0.02
C LYS A 30 -12.07 -2.65 -0.58
N SER A 31 -12.40 -2.74 -1.86
CA SER A 31 -12.32 -3.99 -2.62
C SER A 31 -11.03 -4.00 -3.44
N GLU A 32 -10.15 -4.93 -3.15
CA GLU A 32 -8.87 -5.09 -3.88
C GLU A 32 -8.99 -6.17 -4.95
N HIS A 33 -10.13 -6.84 -5.04
CA HIS A 33 -10.39 -7.95 -5.95
C HIS A 33 -9.37 -9.11 -5.82
N ILE A 34 -8.71 -9.25 -4.67
CA ILE A 34 -7.85 -10.40 -4.35
C ILE A 34 -8.66 -11.38 -3.53
N GLY A 35 -8.90 -12.57 -4.08
CA GLY A 35 -9.79 -13.55 -3.49
C GLY A 35 -10.68 -14.21 -4.52
N ILE A 36 -11.72 -14.88 -4.04
CA ILE A 36 -12.74 -15.55 -4.84
C ILE A 36 -14.05 -14.78 -4.70
N TYR A 37 -14.63 -14.39 -5.82
CA TYR A 37 -15.85 -13.58 -5.83
C TYR A 37 -16.85 -14.07 -6.85
N ARG A 38 -18.13 -13.97 -6.50
CA ARG A 38 -19.25 -14.18 -7.42
C ARG A 38 -19.33 -13.04 -8.42
N GLN A 39 -19.59 -13.36 -9.69
CA GLN A 39 -19.93 -12.38 -10.72
C GLN A 39 -21.44 -12.11 -10.74
N LYS A 40 -21.84 -11.08 -11.48
CA LYS A 40 -23.27 -10.82 -11.74
C LYS A 40 -23.91 -11.89 -12.61
N GLN A 41 -23.11 -12.54 -13.45
CA GLN A 41 -23.56 -13.68 -14.26
C GLN A 41 -23.81 -14.90 -13.35
N PRO A 42 -24.96 -15.58 -13.48
CA PRO A 42 -25.25 -16.75 -12.68
C PRO A 42 -24.19 -17.85 -12.84
N LEU A 43 -23.84 -18.51 -11.77
CA LEU A 43 -22.90 -19.65 -11.73
C LEU A 43 -21.48 -19.32 -12.20
N MET A 44 -21.12 -18.04 -12.23
CA MET A 44 -19.80 -17.57 -12.62
C MET A 44 -19.07 -16.89 -11.47
N ASN A 45 -17.75 -17.10 -11.43
CA ASN A 45 -16.86 -16.50 -10.45
C ASN A 45 -15.70 -15.77 -11.15
N TYR A 46 -15.00 -14.95 -10.38
CA TYR A 46 -13.64 -14.54 -10.71
C TYR A 46 -12.70 -14.82 -9.55
N VAL A 47 -11.47 -15.13 -9.88
CA VAL A 47 -10.37 -15.32 -8.92
C VAL A 47 -9.34 -14.22 -9.11
N GLY A 48 -9.10 -13.45 -8.06
CA GLY A 48 -8.06 -12.44 -8.02
C GLY A 48 -6.82 -12.95 -7.31
N LEU A 49 -5.70 -12.89 -7.98
CA LEU A 49 -4.40 -13.38 -7.52
C LEU A 49 -3.47 -12.21 -7.20
N LYS A 50 -2.82 -12.22 -6.06
CA LYS A 50 -1.79 -11.23 -5.73
C LYS A 50 -0.53 -11.50 -6.53
N VAL A 51 -0.05 -10.47 -7.24
CA VAL A 51 1.29 -10.47 -7.82
C VAL A 51 2.23 -9.72 -6.88
N PRO A 52 3.13 -10.40 -6.15
CA PRO A 52 3.98 -9.75 -5.18
C PRO A 52 4.77 -8.60 -5.79
N VAL A 53 4.62 -7.40 -5.23
CA VAL A 53 5.21 -6.13 -5.71
C VAL A 53 5.02 -5.82 -7.19
N GLY A 54 4.03 -6.47 -7.84
CA GLY A 54 3.74 -6.30 -9.28
C GLY A 54 4.84 -6.81 -10.22
N ARG A 55 5.67 -7.77 -9.77
CA ARG A 55 6.72 -8.41 -10.61
C ARG A 55 6.30 -9.81 -10.97
N ILE A 56 6.20 -10.11 -12.27
CA ILE A 56 5.88 -11.43 -12.79
C ILE A 56 6.81 -11.75 -13.98
N HIS A 57 7.33 -12.97 -14.03
CA HIS A 57 8.10 -13.45 -15.17
C HIS A 57 7.18 -13.85 -16.33
N ALA A 58 7.68 -13.72 -17.56
CA ALA A 58 6.89 -13.94 -18.77
C ALA A 58 6.32 -15.37 -18.87
N ASP A 59 7.07 -16.38 -18.47
CA ASP A 59 6.63 -17.78 -18.44
C ASP A 59 5.47 -18.01 -17.47
N LYS A 60 5.50 -17.37 -16.30
CA LYS A 60 4.43 -17.39 -15.31
C LYS A 60 3.18 -16.69 -15.83
N LEU A 61 3.35 -15.52 -16.48
CA LEU A 61 2.22 -14.81 -17.09
C LEU A 61 1.58 -15.63 -18.21
N GLN A 62 2.38 -16.29 -19.04
CA GLN A 62 1.87 -17.25 -20.03
C GLN A 62 1.13 -18.43 -19.38
N GLY A 63 1.65 -18.91 -18.24
CA GLY A 63 0.98 -19.95 -17.45
C GLY A 63 -0.40 -19.49 -16.99
N ILE A 64 -0.52 -18.28 -16.45
CA ILE A 64 -1.81 -17.67 -16.04
C ILE A 64 -2.76 -17.54 -17.24
N ALA A 65 -2.26 -17.13 -18.42
CA ALA A 65 -3.08 -17.06 -19.63
C ALA A 65 -3.66 -18.45 -20.00
N ARG A 66 -2.84 -19.51 -19.96
CA ARG A 66 -3.33 -20.88 -20.18
C ARG A 66 -4.37 -21.34 -19.15
N LEU A 67 -4.22 -20.93 -17.89
CA LEU A 67 -5.26 -21.20 -16.87
C LEU A 67 -6.57 -20.47 -17.19
N ALA A 68 -6.49 -19.21 -17.63
CA ALA A 68 -7.68 -18.46 -18.05
C ALA A 68 -8.38 -19.11 -19.25
N GLU A 69 -7.64 -19.67 -20.22
CA GLU A 69 -8.20 -20.42 -21.35
C GLU A 69 -8.84 -21.76 -20.89
N LYS A 70 -8.17 -22.48 -20.00
CA LYS A 70 -8.63 -23.80 -19.52
C LYS A 70 -9.89 -23.71 -18.63
N TYR A 71 -9.91 -22.76 -17.71
CA TYR A 71 -10.92 -22.66 -16.66
C TYR A 71 -11.96 -21.56 -16.86
N GLY A 72 -11.62 -20.49 -17.58
CA GLY A 72 -12.48 -19.35 -17.89
C GLY A 72 -12.80 -19.24 -19.38
N ASN A 73 -12.74 -18.02 -19.89
CA ASN A 73 -12.96 -17.69 -21.30
C ASN A 73 -11.70 -17.13 -22.00
N GLY A 74 -10.51 -17.33 -21.43
CA GLY A 74 -9.25 -16.81 -21.95
C GLY A 74 -8.93 -15.35 -21.57
N GLU A 75 -9.75 -14.73 -20.73
CA GLU A 75 -9.55 -13.35 -20.30
C GLU A 75 -8.72 -13.28 -19.02
N VAL A 76 -7.73 -12.35 -18.98
CA VAL A 76 -6.98 -11.96 -17.79
C VAL A 76 -7.06 -10.44 -17.63
N ARG A 77 -7.35 -9.96 -16.44
CA ARG A 77 -7.40 -8.52 -16.12
C ARG A 77 -6.30 -8.16 -15.13
N PHE A 78 -5.69 -6.99 -15.33
CA PHE A 78 -4.75 -6.40 -14.36
C PHE A 78 -5.48 -5.41 -13.48
N SER A 79 -5.12 -5.34 -12.21
CA SER A 79 -5.65 -4.34 -11.28
C SER A 79 -4.57 -3.39 -10.76
N HIS A 80 -4.99 -2.23 -10.26
CA HIS A 80 -4.11 -1.22 -9.67
C HIS A 80 -3.42 -1.68 -8.36
N SER A 81 -3.95 -2.73 -7.72
CA SER A 81 -3.40 -3.29 -6.47
C SER A 81 -2.34 -4.37 -6.69
N ASN A 82 -1.68 -4.38 -7.86
CA ASN A 82 -0.72 -5.41 -8.23
C ASN A 82 -1.34 -6.81 -8.17
N SER A 83 -2.50 -7.00 -8.77
CA SER A 83 -3.17 -8.30 -8.86
C SER A 83 -3.59 -8.63 -10.29
N LEU A 84 -3.73 -9.93 -10.54
CA LEU A 84 -4.30 -10.50 -11.75
C LEU A 84 -5.67 -11.07 -11.42
N ILE A 85 -6.63 -10.91 -12.32
CA ILE A 85 -7.97 -11.45 -12.17
C ILE A 85 -8.25 -12.38 -13.35
N ILE A 86 -8.64 -13.62 -13.05
CA ILE A 86 -9.16 -14.57 -14.01
C ILE A 86 -10.69 -14.58 -13.85
N PRO A 87 -11.44 -13.98 -14.79
CA PRO A 87 -12.89 -13.93 -14.71
C PRO A 87 -13.55 -15.12 -15.42
N ASN A 88 -14.88 -15.18 -15.33
CA ASN A 88 -15.75 -16.10 -16.06
C ASN A 88 -15.47 -17.58 -15.78
N ILE A 89 -15.18 -17.90 -14.52
CA ILE A 89 -14.92 -19.26 -14.06
C ILE A 89 -16.25 -19.89 -13.62
N PRO A 90 -16.75 -20.96 -14.30
CA PRO A 90 -17.93 -21.68 -13.85
C PRO A 90 -17.72 -22.32 -12.48
N ASP A 91 -18.76 -22.41 -11.66
CA ASP A 91 -18.71 -23.05 -10.34
C ASP A 91 -18.06 -24.43 -10.36
N GLN A 92 -18.37 -25.22 -11.35
CA GLN A 92 -17.87 -26.60 -11.52
C GLN A 92 -16.35 -26.67 -11.75
N LYS A 93 -15.75 -25.62 -12.30
CA LYS A 93 -14.30 -25.57 -12.59
C LYS A 93 -13.49 -24.84 -11.51
N LEU A 94 -14.17 -24.19 -10.56
CA LEU A 94 -13.51 -23.36 -9.56
C LEU A 94 -12.55 -24.18 -8.69
N GLY A 95 -13.00 -25.32 -8.18
CA GLY A 95 -12.19 -26.19 -7.33
C GLY A 95 -10.89 -26.63 -8.00
N ASP A 96 -10.98 -27.10 -9.24
CA ASP A 96 -9.80 -27.54 -10.01
C ASP A 96 -8.82 -26.40 -10.27
N LEU A 97 -9.32 -25.19 -10.57
CA LEU A 97 -8.46 -24.01 -10.74
C LEU A 97 -7.69 -23.68 -9.46
N LEU A 98 -8.32 -23.79 -8.29
CA LEU A 98 -7.68 -23.46 -7.01
C LEU A 98 -6.56 -24.44 -6.63
N GLU A 99 -6.57 -25.65 -7.18
CA GLU A 99 -5.49 -26.65 -7.00
C GLU A 99 -4.27 -26.42 -7.90
N GLU A 100 -4.38 -25.58 -8.93
CA GLU A 100 -3.27 -25.31 -9.83
C GLU A 100 -2.09 -24.63 -9.11
N SER A 101 -0.86 -25.06 -9.42
CA SER A 101 0.34 -24.61 -8.73
C SER A 101 0.59 -23.10 -8.85
N LEU A 102 0.29 -22.50 -10.01
CA LEU A 102 0.41 -21.06 -10.21
C LEU A 102 -0.60 -20.25 -9.38
N VAL A 103 -1.80 -20.78 -9.15
CA VAL A 103 -2.81 -20.16 -8.29
C VAL A 103 -2.36 -20.19 -6.84
N LYS A 104 -1.69 -21.26 -6.41
CA LYS A 104 -1.09 -21.37 -5.07
C LYS A 104 0.13 -20.45 -4.92
N GLU A 105 0.95 -20.31 -5.95
CA GLU A 105 2.13 -19.43 -5.96
C GLU A 105 1.74 -17.95 -5.86
N PHE A 106 0.79 -17.48 -6.68
CA PHE A 106 0.33 -16.09 -6.68
C PHE A 106 -0.77 -15.80 -5.68
N THR A 107 -1.18 -16.74 -4.95
CA THR A 107 -2.17 -16.78 -3.88
C THR A 107 -3.37 -15.80 -3.99
N TYR A 108 -4.56 -16.33 -3.77
CA TYR A 108 -5.79 -15.56 -3.59
C TYR A 108 -6.07 -15.23 -2.10
N HIS A 109 -5.23 -15.76 -1.19
CA HIS A 109 -5.26 -15.48 0.25
C HIS A 109 -3.89 -15.01 0.76
N PRO A 110 -3.37 -13.87 0.27
CA PRO A 110 -2.12 -13.33 0.79
C PRO A 110 -2.29 -12.90 2.25
N SER A 111 -1.18 -12.88 2.98
CA SER A 111 -1.12 -12.31 4.32
C SER A 111 -1.62 -10.86 4.34
N SER A 112 -1.95 -10.36 5.52
CA SER A 112 -2.40 -8.97 5.71
C SER A 112 -1.36 -7.94 5.25
N ILE A 113 -0.08 -8.26 5.38
CA ILE A 113 1.04 -7.39 4.97
C ILE A 113 1.26 -7.46 3.46
N LEU A 114 1.37 -8.66 2.89
CA LEU A 114 1.58 -8.85 1.45
C LEU A 114 0.40 -8.31 0.63
N ARG A 115 -0.82 -8.43 1.13
CA ARG A 115 -2.04 -7.92 0.49
C ARG A 115 -1.94 -6.43 0.17
N GLY A 116 -1.49 -5.61 1.11
CA GLY A 116 -1.37 -4.17 0.99
C GLY A 116 0.00 -3.66 0.53
N LEU A 117 0.91 -4.58 0.16
CA LEU A 117 2.27 -4.20 -0.25
C LEU A 117 2.30 -3.71 -1.68
N VAL A 118 2.81 -2.49 -1.88
CA VAL A 118 3.03 -1.87 -3.20
C VAL A 118 4.44 -1.28 -3.23
N SER A 119 5.15 -1.46 -4.34
CA SER A 119 6.44 -0.80 -4.54
C SER A 119 6.57 -0.26 -5.97
N CYS A 120 7.27 0.85 -6.13
CA CYS A 120 7.69 1.32 -7.45
C CYS A 120 8.73 0.36 -8.06
N VAL A 121 9.15 0.61 -9.30
CA VAL A 121 10.10 -0.29 -9.98
C VAL A 121 11.49 -0.31 -9.38
N GLY A 122 11.89 0.75 -8.64
CA GLY A 122 13.20 0.81 -8.00
C GLY A 122 14.36 0.99 -8.98
N ILE A 123 15.56 0.88 -8.45
CA ILE A 123 16.81 1.12 -9.19
C ILE A 123 17.04 0.12 -10.34
N ASP A 124 16.42 -1.04 -10.30
CA ASP A 124 16.58 -2.07 -11.35
C ASP A 124 16.13 -1.58 -12.73
N TYR A 125 15.10 -0.71 -12.78
CA TYR A 125 14.49 -0.24 -14.03
C TYR A 125 14.24 1.26 -14.07
N CYS A 126 14.70 2.02 -13.08
CA CYS A 126 14.46 3.46 -13.01
C CYS A 126 15.73 4.24 -12.67
N HIS A 127 16.18 5.08 -13.59
CA HIS A 127 17.38 5.92 -13.39
C HIS A 127 17.20 7.02 -12.32
N LEU A 128 15.97 7.34 -11.96
CA LEU A 128 15.68 8.33 -10.90
C LEU A 128 15.64 7.70 -9.50
N ALA A 129 15.49 6.38 -9.41
CA ALA A 129 15.42 5.72 -8.12
C ALA A 129 16.78 5.76 -7.40
N THR A 130 16.74 5.97 -6.09
CA THR A 130 17.93 6.01 -5.24
C THR A 130 18.24 4.68 -4.59
N ILE A 131 17.23 3.83 -4.43
CA ILE A 131 17.34 2.51 -3.80
C ILE A 131 16.59 1.44 -4.60
N GLU A 132 16.97 0.19 -4.38
CA GLU A 132 16.17 -0.96 -4.79
C GLU A 132 14.92 -1.06 -3.88
N THR A 133 13.75 -1.35 -4.46
CA THR A 133 12.49 -1.35 -3.73
C THR A 133 11.79 -2.69 -3.71
N LYS A 134 11.76 -3.44 -4.81
CA LYS A 134 10.89 -4.61 -4.95
C LYS A 134 11.35 -5.82 -4.14
N ALA A 135 12.63 -6.20 -4.27
CA ALA A 135 13.18 -7.32 -3.51
C ALA A 135 13.22 -6.99 -2.01
N ARG A 136 13.60 -5.74 -1.69
CA ARG A 136 13.65 -5.25 -0.31
C ARG A 136 12.26 -5.21 0.33
N ALA A 137 11.24 -4.74 -0.39
CA ALA A 137 9.87 -4.74 0.10
C ALA A 137 9.36 -6.16 0.41
N LEU A 138 9.67 -7.14 -0.44
CA LEU A 138 9.33 -8.53 -0.18
C LEU A 138 10.08 -9.12 1.03
N GLN A 139 11.37 -8.84 1.15
CA GLN A 139 12.17 -9.28 2.28
C GLN A 139 11.59 -8.72 3.60
N VAL A 140 11.37 -7.41 3.66
CA VAL A 140 10.82 -6.77 4.87
C VAL A 140 9.41 -7.29 5.17
N ALA A 141 8.57 -7.51 4.16
CA ALA A 141 7.24 -8.08 4.35
C ALA A 141 7.32 -9.49 4.96
N SER A 142 8.19 -10.35 4.43
CA SER A 142 8.39 -11.72 4.96
C SER A 142 8.87 -11.70 6.43
N GLU A 143 9.86 -10.85 6.76
CA GLU A 143 10.35 -10.71 8.13
C GLU A 143 9.26 -10.20 9.10
N LEU A 144 8.37 -9.32 8.61
CA LEU A 144 7.25 -8.82 9.40
C LEU A 144 6.13 -9.85 9.56
N GLU A 145 5.86 -10.68 8.56
CA GLU A 145 4.89 -11.77 8.65
C GLU A 145 5.30 -12.79 9.72
N ASP A 146 6.59 -13.14 9.78
CA ASP A 146 7.13 -14.03 10.83
C ASP A 146 6.99 -13.44 12.24
N LYS A 147 7.19 -12.12 12.37
CA LYS A 147 7.16 -11.42 13.66
C LYS A 147 5.75 -11.00 14.10
N LEU A 148 4.85 -10.78 13.16
CA LEU A 148 3.51 -10.21 13.37
C LEU A 148 2.44 -10.98 12.61
N PRO A 149 2.27 -12.30 12.88
CA PRO A 149 1.36 -13.17 12.09
C PRO A 149 -0.11 -12.72 12.15
N ASP A 150 -0.54 -12.11 13.24
CA ASP A 150 -1.93 -11.69 13.47
C ASP A 150 -2.18 -10.21 13.13
N THR A 151 -1.34 -9.62 12.28
CA THR A 151 -1.49 -8.21 11.89
C THR A 151 -2.78 -7.98 11.11
N ALA A 152 -3.56 -6.98 11.52
CA ALA A 152 -4.70 -6.51 10.74
C ALA A 152 -4.27 -5.99 9.34
N PRO A 153 -5.15 -6.01 8.33
CA PRO A 153 -4.82 -5.53 6.99
C PRO A 153 -4.24 -4.10 7.00
N ILE A 154 -3.08 -3.94 6.38
CA ILE A 154 -2.32 -2.70 6.33
C ILE A 154 -1.80 -2.45 4.91
N THR A 155 -1.81 -1.20 4.45
CA THR A 155 -1.17 -0.80 3.21
C THR A 155 0.24 -0.29 3.48
N MET A 156 1.24 -0.87 2.78
CA MET A 156 2.65 -0.45 2.88
C MET A 156 3.17 -0.13 1.48
N HIS A 157 3.48 1.13 1.22
CA HIS A 157 3.88 1.60 -0.09
C HIS A 157 5.32 2.11 -0.11
N TRP A 158 6.12 1.62 -1.07
CA TRP A 158 7.53 1.96 -1.26
C TRP A 158 7.75 2.84 -2.48
N SER A 159 8.35 3.98 -2.28
CA SER A 159 8.86 4.84 -3.36
C SER A 159 10.39 4.90 -3.29
N GLY A 160 11.08 4.60 -4.38
CA GLY A 160 12.54 4.58 -4.44
C GLY A 160 13.18 5.97 -4.52
N CYS A 161 12.39 7.04 -4.69
CA CYS A 161 12.86 8.43 -4.75
C CYS A 161 11.70 9.42 -4.52
N PRO A 162 11.98 10.74 -4.40
CA PRO A 162 10.96 11.77 -4.18
C PRO A 162 9.90 11.91 -5.27
N ALA A 163 10.08 11.31 -6.47
CA ALA A 163 9.03 11.27 -7.50
C ALA A 163 7.74 10.56 -7.03
N GLY A 164 7.83 9.70 -5.99
CA GLY A 164 6.67 9.20 -5.29
C GLY A 164 5.84 8.15 -6.05
N CYS A 165 6.39 7.49 -7.06
CA CYS A 165 5.67 6.55 -7.94
C CYS A 165 5.02 5.37 -7.20
N GLY A 166 5.48 5.02 -6.00
CA GLY A 166 4.84 4.02 -5.14
C GLY A 166 3.65 4.56 -4.34
N ASN A 167 3.33 5.85 -4.48
CA ASN A 167 2.24 6.51 -3.75
C ASN A 167 2.36 6.39 -2.22
N HIS A 168 3.56 6.54 -1.69
CA HIS A 168 3.86 6.40 -0.26
C HIS A 168 3.04 7.34 0.65
N LEU A 169 2.58 8.48 0.13
CA LEU A 169 1.80 9.45 0.91
C LEU A 169 0.33 9.08 1.14
N VAL A 170 -0.18 8.02 0.49
CA VAL A 170 -1.58 7.62 0.64
C VAL A 170 -1.74 6.22 1.25
N ALA A 171 -0.66 5.66 1.76
CA ALA A 171 -0.65 4.37 2.45
C ALA A 171 -0.71 4.55 3.98
N ASP A 172 -1.12 3.49 4.67
CA ASP A 172 -1.04 3.43 6.13
C ASP A 172 0.39 3.63 6.60
N ILE A 173 1.36 2.97 5.92
CA ILE A 173 2.79 3.14 6.07
C ILE A 173 3.39 3.44 4.70
N GLY A 174 3.99 4.61 4.56
CA GLY A 174 4.72 5.03 3.38
C GLY A 174 6.22 5.02 3.63
N LEU A 175 6.98 4.50 2.66
CA LEU A 175 8.44 4.39 2.72
C LEU A 175 9.03 5.13 1.53
N LEU A 176 9.83 6.17 1.82
CA LEU A 176 10.48 6.99 0.80
C LEU A 176 11.98 6.75 0.83
N GLY A 177 12.49 6.15 -0.23
CA GLY A 177 13.90 5.77 -0.38
C GLY A 177 14.84 6.95 -0.54
N LYS A 178 15.98 6.83 0.10
CA LYS A 178 17.10 7.77 0.07
C LYS A 178 18.42 7.07 0.36
N LYS A 179 19.52 7.79 0.20
CA LYS A 179 20.83 7.36 0.67
C LYS A 179 21.27 8.26 1.83
N ILE A 180 21.88 7.66 2.84
CA ILE A 180 22.43 8.38 3.98
C ILE A 180 23.89 8.00 4.20
N LYS A 181 24.63 8.87 4.88
CA LYS A 181 26.00 8.60 5.31
C LYS A 181 25.99 7.99 6.70
N ARG A 182 26.52 6.76 6.86
CA ARG A 182 26.74 6.08 8.12
C ARG A 182 28.24 5.86 8.34
N GLY A 183 28.85 6.74 9.11
CA GLY A 183 30.30 6.79 9.25
C GLY A 183 30.99 7.17 7.93
N LYS A 184 31.78 6.25 7.35
CA LYS A 184 32.46 6.44 6.06
C LYS A 184 31.66 5.87 4.88
N GLU A 185 30.60 5.14 5.11
CA GLU A 185 29.82 4.43 4.09
C GLU A 185 28.55 5.19 3.72
N ILE A 186 28.10 5.02 2.48
CA ILE A 186 26.78 5.45 2.02
C ILE A 186 25.90 4.20 2.03
N VAL A 187 24.80 4.25 2.77
CA VAL A 187 23.85 3.14 2.91
C VAL A 187 22.45 3.55 2.44
N ASP A 188 21.69 2.56 1.99
CA ASP A 188 20.29 2.73 1.64
C ASP A 188 19.47 2.94 2.92
N ALA A 189 18.57 3.91 2.87
CA ALA A 189 17.68 4.26 3.97
C ALA A 189 16.32 4.68 3.45
N VAL A 190 15.37 4.82 4.35
CA VAL A 190 14.03 5.34 4.06
C VAL A 190 13.61 6.38 5.10
N ASP A 191 12.78 7.31 4.65
CA ASP A 191 11.91 8.09 5.54
C ASP A 191 10.58 7.34 5.69
N ILE A 192 10.04 7.27 6.91
CA ILE A 192 8.77 6.59 7.21
C ILE A 192 7.67 7.62 7.37
N TYR A 193 6.58 7.40 6.65
CA TYR A 193 5.35 8.19 6.70
C TYR A 193 4.21 7.32 7.24
N MET A 194 3.26 7.90 7.97
CA MET A 194 2.13 7.19 8.54
C MET A 194 0.80 7.92 8.38
N GLY A 195 -0.28 7.16 8.35
CA GLY A 195 -1.64 7.65 8.43
C GLY A 195 -2.22 8.19 7.12
N GLY A 196 -1.64 7.80 5.96
CA GLY A 196 -2.22 8.07 4.65
C GLY A 196 -3.48 7.25 4.44
N ARG A 197 -4.37 7.74 3.58
CA ARG A 197 -5.63 7.07 3.26
C ARG A 197 -6.17 7.54 1.93
N THR A 198 -6.72 6.59 1.15
CA THR A 198 -7.49 6.85 -0.07
C THR A 198 -8.98 6.61 0.18
N GLY A 199 -9.83 7.01 -0.74
CA GLY A 199 -11.28 6.76 -0.68
C GLY A 199 -12.09 8.00 -0.36
N ILE A 200 -13.17 7.85 0.43
CA ILE A 200 -14.16 8.89 0.69
C ILE A 200 -13.58 10.02 1.56
N ASP A 201 -12.74 9.68 2.52
CA ASP A 201 -12.07 10.65 3.40
C ASP A 201 -10.54 10.53 3.21
N PRO A 202 -10.00 11.08 2.10
CA PRO A 202 -8.60 10.93 1.76
C PRO A 202 -7.72 11.77 2.69
N LYS A 203 -6.55 11.22 3.03
CA LYS A 203 -5.57 11.91 3.86
C LYS A 203 -4.16 11.59 3.40
N LEU A 204 -3.27 12.58 3.39
CA LEU A 204 -1.85 12.35 3.17
C LEU A 204 -1.18 11.88 4.44
N ALA A 205 -0.26 10.93 4.30
CA ALA A 205 0.59 10.46 5.38
C ALA A 205 1.55 11.56 5.83
N VAL A 206 1.89 11.52 7.10
CA VAL A 206 2.84 12.45 7.72
C VAL A 206 4.15 11.74 7.99
N LYS A 207 5.27 12.41 7.75
CA LYS A 207 6.60 11.87 8.08
C LYS A 207 6.74 11.74 9.59
N VAL A 208 7.05 10.52 10.06
CA VAL A 208 7.22 10.20 11.48
C VAL A 208 8.64 9.83 11.86
N MET A 209 9.43 9.32 10.90
CA MET A 209 10.83 8.99 11.08
C MET A 209 11.64 9.35 9.84
N GLU A 210 12.90 9.70 10.04
CA GLU A 210 13.85 10.00 8.97
C GLU A 210 15.08 9.09 9.08
N ASP A 211 15.74 8.91 7.93
CA ASP A 211 17.06 8.29 7.86
C ASP A 211 17.14 6.89 8.47
N VAL A 212 16.06 6.10 8.36
CA VAL A 212 16.05 4.72 8.85
C VAL A 212 16.81 3.84 7.87
N PRO A 213 17.97 3.26 8.27
CA PRO A 213 18.71 2.35 7.40
C PRO A 213 17.87 1.13 7.01
N CYS A 214 17.96 0.71 5.75
CA CYS A 214 17.14 -0.39 5.26
C CYS A 214 17.44 -1.73 5.95
N ASP A 215 18.66 -1.93 6.42
CA ASP A 215 19.07 -3.11 7.20
C ASP A 215 18.44 -3.19 8.60
N GLN A 216 17.87 -2.09 9.10
CA GLN A 216 17.18 -2.01 10.38
C GLN A 216 15.67 -1.88 10.24
N LEU A 217 15.17 -1.76 9.01
CA LEU A 217 13.81 -1.35 8.76
C LEU A 217 12.76 -2.33 9.29
N ALA A 218 12.95 -3.64 9.11
CA ALA A 218 12.02 -4.65 9.63
C ALA A 218 11.89 -4.56 11.17
N ASN A 219 12.99 -4.33 11.88
CA ASN A 219 12.97 -4.16 13.34
C ASN A 219 12.24 -2.88 13.76
N VAL A 220 12.39 -1.79 13.00
CA VAL A 220 11.65 -0.55 13.26
C VAL A 220 10.15 -0.73 12.99
N LEU A 221 9.79 -1.37 11.88
CA LEU A 221 8.41 -1.60 11.50
C LEU A 221 7.69 -2.60 12.41
N GLU A 222 8.40 -3.54 13.04
CA GLU A 222 7.84 -4.43 14.06
C GLU A 222 7.15 -3.66 15.20
N PHE A 223 7.66 -2.46 15.54
CA PHE A 223 7.04 -1.58 16.54
C PHE A 223 6.00 -0.64 15.94
N VAL A 224 6.23 -0.17 14.72
CA VAL A 224 5.37 0.81 14.04
C VAL A 224 4.05 0.20 13.61
N VAL A 225 4.07 -1.02 13.05
CA VAL A 225 2.87 -1.70 12.51
C VAL A 225 1.81 -1.96 13.58
N PRO A 226 2.10 -2.59 14.73
CA PRO A 226 1.10 -2.81 15.77
C PRO A 226 0.52 -1.53 16.34
N TYR A 227 1.34 -0.48 16.40
CA TYR A 227 0.90 0.83 16.85
C TYR A 227 -0.17 1.40 15.92
N HIS A 228 0.09 1.39 14.63
CA HIS A 228 -0.85 1.89 13.63
C HIS A 228 -2.15 1.06 13.58
N THR A 229 -2.06 -0.26 13.65
CA THR A 229 -3.24 -1.15 13.64
C THR A 229 -4.08 -1.00 14.89
N ARG A 230 -3.48 -0.77 16.06
CA ARG A 230 -4.21 -0.48 17.31
C ARG A 230 -4.97 0.85 17.25
N GLU A 231 -4.38 1.87 16.64
CA GLU A 231 -5.08 3.16 16.45
C GLU A 231 -6.28 3.04 15.51
N LYS A 232 -6.19 2.19 14.48
CA LYS A 232 -7.33 1.88 13.60
C LYS A 232 -8.46 1.16 14.34
N MET A 233 -8.13 0.22 15.22
CA MET A 233 -9.11 -0.57 15.99
C MET A 233 -9.69 0.19 17.17
N TYR A 234 -8.89 1.08 17.79
CA TYR A 234 -9.26 1.85 18.98
C TYR A 234 -8.75 3.29 18.83
N PRO A 235 -9.48 4.18 18.13
CA PRO A 235 -9.06 5.57 17.97
C PRO A 235 -8.99 6.24 19.34
N ILE A 236 -7.78 6.46 19.84
CA ILE A 236 -7.53 7.12 21.12
C ILE A 236 -7.61 8.63 20.89
N LYS A 237 -8.71 9.25 21.29
CA LYS A 237 -8.86 10.70 21.27
C LYS A 237 -7.81 11.34 22.18
N GLY A 238 -6.95 12.18 21.62
CA GLY A 238 -6.22 13.21 22.37
C GLY A 238 -4.86 12.85 22.98
N LYS A 239 -4.10 11.86 22.53
CA LYS A 239 -2.72 11.64 23.02
C LYS A 239 -1.67 12.06 21.99
N LYS A 240 -0.87 13.07 22.36
CA LYS A 240 0.39 13.43 21.70
C LYS A 240 1.40 12.30 21.93
N TYR A 241 1.99 11.80 20.87
CA TYR A 241 2.99 10.74 20.96
C TYR A 241 4.39 11.34 20.87
N THR A 242 5.05 11.41 22.02
CA THR A 242 6.50 11.61 22.13
C THR A 242 7.10 10.39 22.79
N ARG A 243 7.49 9.38 22.03
CA ARG A 243 8.37 8.33 22.56
C ARG A 243 9.71 8.43 21.85
N LYS A 244 10.74 8.88 22.57
CA LYS A 244 12.13 8.77 22.17
C LYS A 244 12.50 7.29 22.09
N TRP A 245 12.74 6.78 20.89
CA TRP A 245 13.26 5.45 20.70
C TRP A 245 14.77 5.46 21.04
N LYS A 246 15.18 4.68 22.02
CA LYS A 246 16.60 4.43 22.34
C LYS A 246 17.00 3.09 21.74
N GLN A 247 17.95 3.09 20.80
CA GLN A 247 18.59 1.85 20.35
C GLN A 247 19.28 1.17 21.53
N SER A 248 18.85 -0.04 21.87
CA SER A 248 19.57 -0.95 22.73
C SER A 248 20.36 -1.92 21.85
N SER A 249 21.57 -1.54 21.45
CA SER A 249 22.56 -2.48 20.91
C SER A 249 23.94 -2.11 21.46
N PRO A 250 24.73 -3.06 21.94
CA PRO A 250 26.05 -2.77 22.50
C PRO A 250 27.04 -2.48 21.36
N GLY A 251 27.59 -1.27 21.33
CA GLY A 251 28.86 -0.99 20.68
C GLY A 251 28.86 -0.18 19.37
N SER A 252 27.89 0.70 19.09
CA SER A 252 28.05 1.67 18.01
C SER A 252 27.37 3.00 18.30
N ALA A 253 27.99 4.10 17.83
CA ALA A 253 27.62 5.48 18.11
C ALA A 253 26.12 5.77 17.94
N GLN A 254 25.49 6.18 19.03
CA GLN A 254 24.08 6.54 19.14
C GLN A 254 23.78 7.77 18.26
N LYS A 255 23.15 7.60 17.09
CA LYS A 255 22.35 8.65 16.49
C LYS A 255 20.90 8.47 16.89
N GLN A 256 20.35 9.44 17.59
CA GLN A 256 18.95 9.49 17.95
C GLN A 256 18.10 9.59 16.68
N VAL A 257 17.20 8.64 16.45
CA VAL A 257 16.12 8.80 15.49
C VAL A 257 15.17 9.84 16.07
N LYS A 258 15.07 10.99 15.41
CA LYS A 258 14.17 12.08 15.82
C LYS A 258 12.77 11.79 15.29
N LEU A 259 11.80 11.55 16.17
CA LEU A 259 10.38 11.65 15.82
C LEU A 259 10.05 13.12 15.60
N ILE A 260 9.44 13.43 14.45
CA ILE A 260 9.05 14.80 14.11
C ILE A 260 7.68 15.06 14.75
N GLU A 261 7.61 16.06 15.63
CA GLU A 261 6.33 16.54 16.15
C GLU A 261 5.51 17.20 15.05
N ASN A 262 4.23 16.84 14.94
CA ASN A 262 3.34 17.35 13.89
C ASN A 262 2.52 18.54 14.42
N PRO A 263 2.74 19.77 13.92
CA PRO A 263 2.00 20.96 14.39
C PRO A 263 0.55 21.06 13.87
N ILE A 264 0.08 20.14 13.01
CA ILE A 264 -1.21 20.29 12.31
C ILE A 264 -2.41 19.70 13.10
N LEU A 265 -2.18 19.04 14.24
CA LEU A 265 -3.28 18.42 15.02
C LEU A 265 -3.93 19.34 16.06
N GLU A 266 -3.52 20.63 16.15
CA GLU A 266 -4.03 21.55 17.19
C GLU A 266 -5.26 22.39 16.79
N THR A 267 -5.81 22.30 15.58
CA THR A 267 -6.86 23.25 15.13
C THR A 267 -8.26 22.69 14.95
N LYS A 268 -8.65 21.58 15.61
CA LYS A 268 -10.05 21.09 15.57
C LYS A 268 -10.62 20.66 16.92
N ALA A 269 -10.31 21.38 17.98
CA ALA A 269 -10.93 21.15 19.29
C ALA A 269 -11.54 22.42 19.90
N SER A 270 -12.23 23.25 19.08
CA SER A 270 -12.93 24.40 19.59
C SER A 270 -14.17 24.76 18.76
N HIS A 271 -15.08 23.78 18.58
CA HIS A 271 -16.45 24.07 18.10
C HIS A 271 -17.44 22.96 18.51
N GLU A 272 -17.49 22.64 19.81
CA GLU A 272 -18.63 21.96 20.42
C GLU A 272 -18.76 22.38 21.90
N GLU A 273 -19.02 23.65 22.10
CA GLU A 273 -19.73 24.16 23.26
C GLU A 273 -20.54 25.36 22.75
N LEU A 274 -21.75 25.10 22.32
CA LEU A 274 -22.89 26.02 22.22
C LEU A 274 -23.96 25.40 21.32
N LEU A 275 -24.79 24.54 21.92
CA LEU A 275 -26.25 24.49 21.77
C LEU A 275 -26.78 23.26 22.50
#